data_1f17ff62195c07646b0f74d042eb37a7
#
_entry.id   1f17ff62195c07646b0f74d042eb37a7
#
_cell.length_a   1.000
_cell.length_b   1.000
_cell.length_c   1.000
_cell.angle_alpha   90.00
_cell.angle_beta   90.00
_cell.angle_gamma   90.00
#
_symmetry.space_group_name_H-M   'P 1'
#
loop_
_entity.id
_entity.type
_entity.pdbx_description
1 polymer ?
#
loop_
_entity_poly.entity_id
_entity_poly.type
_entity_poly.pdbx_seq_one_letter_code
_entity_poly.pdbx_strand_id
1 'polypeptide(L)'
;MIKFPIYLDHNATTPCDPRVVDAMVPYFTQNFGNAASRNHPFGWEAEAAVDNAREQVAKLIGADPKEMIFTSGATEADNLAIKGVFEMYASKGNHIITCNIEHKAVLDTCKHIEKEGGEVTYLKVNDDGLIDMKELEAAIKPTTILIAIMYANNEIGTVMPVKEIGALAKKNGILFFTDATQAVGKIPVDVNKDGIDLLAMTAHKMYGPKGIGALYVRRKNPRVKVTAQMDGGGHERGMRSGTLNVPGIVGFGKACELAYNEMEADAKRLSVLRDKLENALLKIEEAYVNGSKQHRLPHVTNISFKYVEGEGLMMGFNKDIALSSGSACTSASLEPSYVLKALGLGDDLAHSSLRFGLGRFTTEDQIDYTIEAVTNTVNKLREMSPLWEMYKEGIDMTTIEWAHH
;
A
#
# COMPACT_ATOMS: atom_id res chain seq x y z
N MET A 1 -2.41 -30.37 7.16
CA MET A 1 -0.91 -30.35 7.10
C MET A 1 -0.49 -28.96 6.63
N ILE A 2 0.30 -28.25 7.44
CA ILE A 2 0.80 -26.90 7.10
C ILE A 2 1.80 -27.03 5.93
N LYS A 3 1.65 -26.13 4.93
CA LYS A 3 2.61 -25.99 3.83
C LYS A 3 3.65 -24.96 4.21
N PHE A 4 4.92 -25.28 4.14
CA PHE A 4 6.04 -24.39 4.38
C PHE A 4 6.69 -23.91 3.07
N PRO A 5 7.28 -22.67 3.06
CA PRO A 5 7.17 -21.69 4.12
C PRO A 5 5.75 -21.11 4.21
N ILE A 6 5.32 -20.72 5.42
CA ILE A 6 4.09 -19.95 5.66
C ILE A 6 4.30 -18.55 5.12
N TYR A 7 3.40 -18.09 4.25
CA TYR A 7 3.52 -16.77 3.65
C TYR A 7 2.68 -15.73 4.41
N LEU A 8 3.33 -14.81 5.09
CA LEU A 8 2.73 -13.71 5.86
C LEU A 8 3.25 -12.32 5.41
N ASP A 9 3.52 -12.17 4.11
CA ASP A 9 4.00 -10.93 3.52
C ASP A 9 3.04 -10.39 2.43
N HIS A 10 1.73 -10.52 2.67
CA HIS A 10 0.71 -10.12 1.68
C HIS A 10 0.64 -8.61 1.42
N ASN A 11 1.29 -7.80 2.23
CA ASN A 11 1.48 -6.36 1.96
C ASN A 11 2.55 -6.10 0.89
N ALA A 12 3.54 -6.99 0.73
CA ALA A 12 4.53 -6.89 -0.35
C ALA A 12 3.94 -7.33 -1.69
N THR A 13 3.29 -8.49 -1.74
CA THR A 13 2.54 -9.00 -2.90
C THR A 13 1.61 -10.13 -2.46
N THR A 14 0.62 -10.45 -3.28
CA THR A 14 -0.23 -11.62 -3.06
C THR A 14 -0.01 -12.68 -4.15
N PRO A 15 -0.25 -13.96 -3.87
CA PRO A 15 -0.38 -14.94 -4.96
C PRO A 15 -1.56 -14.53 -5.86
N CYS A 16 -1.45 -14.81 -7.15
CA CYS A 16 -2.60 -14.66 -8.04
C CYS A 16 -3.65 -15.73 -7.68
N ASP A 17 -4.92 -15.33 -7.52
CA ASP A 17 -6.00 -16.28 -7.27
C ASP A 17 -6.13 -17.23 -8.49
N PRO A 18 -6.25 -18.55 -8.30
CA PRO A 18 -6.41 -19.48 -9.42
C PRO A 18 -7.54 -19.11 -10.39
N ARG A 19 -8.67 -18.61 -9.87
CA ARG A 19 -9.81 -18.13 -10.68
C ARG A 19 -9.46 -16.92 -11.56
N VAL A 20 -8.48 -16.11 -11.11
CA VAL A 20 -7.94 -14.98 -11.89
C VAL A 20 -7.04 -15.50 -12.99
N VAL A 21 -6.16 -16.46 -12.67
CA VAL A 21 -5.27 -17.09 -13.67
C VAL A 21 -6.09 -17.76 -14.77
N ASP A 22 -7.12 -18.53 -14.40
CA ASP A 22 -8.02 -19.20 -15.36
C ASP A 22 -8.69 -18.20 -16.30
N ALA A 23 -9.11 -17.04 -15.79
CA ALA A 23 -9.69 -15.98 -16.61
C ALA A 23 -8.68 -15.34 -17.58
N MET A 24 -7.40 -15.29 -17.23
CA MET A 24 -6.33 -14.69 -18.05
C MET A 24 -5.84 -15.60 -19.18
N VAL A 25 -5.75 -16.92 -18.92
CA VAL A 25 -5.08 -17.89 -19.83
C VAL A 25 -5.57 -17.82 -21.28
N PRO A 26 -6.89 -17.74 -21.58
CA PRO A 26 -7.37 -17.66 -22.95
C PRO A 26 -6.81 -16.48 -23.76
N TYR A 27 -6.51 -15.36 -23.10
CA TYR A 27 -6.03 -14.14 -23.75
C TYR A 27 -4.55 -14.16 -24.13
N PHE A 28 -3.81 -15.19 -23.76
CA PHE A 28 -2.43 -15.40 -24.21
C PHE A 28 -2.35 -16.15 -25.55
N THR A 29 -3.31 -17.04 -25.83
CA THR A 29 -3.20 -17.99 -26.95
C THR A 29 -4.41 -18.07 -27.85
N GLN A 30 -5.62 -17.92 -27.34
CA GLN A 30 -6.86 -18.04 -28.09
C GLN A 30 -7.43 -16.68 -28.49
N ASN A 31 -7.65 -15.80 -27.48
CA ASN A 31 -8.25 -14.48 -27.66
C ASN A 31 -7.18 -13.38 -27.62
N PHE A 32 -6.06 -13.59 -28.31
CA PHE A 32 -4.83 -12.79 -28.26
C PHE A 32 -4.91 -11.44 -29.00
N GLY A 33 -6.10 -11.00 -29.39
CA GLY A 33 -6.31 -9.78 -30.17
C GLY A 33 -5.80 -8.50 -29.51
N ASN A 34 -5.44 -7.52 -30.32
CA ASN A 34 -5.14 -6.17 -29.87
C ASN A 34 -6.44 -5.37 -29.75
N ALA A 35 -6.77 -4.86 -28.58
CA ALA A 35 -7.99 -4.09 -28.33
C ALA A 35 -8.10 -2.78 -29.15
N ALA A 36 -7.01 -2.31 -29.76
CA ALA A 36 -7.02 -1.17 -30.67
C ALA A 36 -7.36 -1.54 -32.12
N SER A 37 -7.43 -2.83 -32.46
CA SER A 37 -7.76 -3.31 -33.81
C SER A 37 -9.26 -3.34 -34.04
N ARG A 38 -9.76 -2.42 -34.87
CA ARG A 38 -11.21 -2.20 -35.05
C ARG A 38 -11.84 -2.95 -36.22
N ASN A 39 -11.05 -3.61 -37.06
CA ASN A 39 -11.49 -4.11 -38.34
C ASN A 39 -11.70 -5.64 -38.43
N HIS A 40 -11.58 -6.36 -37.31
CA HIS A 40 -11.71 -7.80 -37.28
C HIS A 40 -12.10 -8.33 -35.88
N PRO A 41 -12.69 -9.53 -35.76
CA PRO A 41 -13.23 -10.09 -34.55
C PRO A 41 -12.22 -10.19 -33.38
N PHE A 42 -10.95 -10.56 -33.65
CA PHE A 42 -9.92 -10.61 -32.60
C PHE A 42 -9.78 -9.30 -31.82
N GLY A 43 -9.82 -8.16 -32.53
CA GLY A 43 -9.77 -6.85 -31.89
C GLY A 43 -11.04 -6.55 -31.10
N TRP A 44 -12.21 -6.88 -31.61
CA TRP A 44 -13.49 -6.64 -30.95
C TRP A 44 -13.63 -7.46 -29.66
N GLU A 45 -13.20 -8.72 -29.68
CA GLU A 45 -13.18 -9.58 -28.48
C GLU A 45 -12.24 -9.03 -27.40
N ALA A 46 -11.04 -8.57 -27.80
CA ALA A 46 -10.10 -7.96 -26.89
C ALA A 46 -10.61 -6.63 -26.31
N GLU A 47 -11.24 -5.77 -27.14
CA GLU A 47 -11.86 -4.51 -26.69
C GLU A 47 -13.00 -4.79 -25.70
N ALA A 48 -13.89 -5.73 -26.02
CA ALA A 48 -14.98 -6.12 -25.12
C ALA A 48 -14.48 -6.67 -23.77
N ALA A 49 -13.39 -7.45 -23.78
CA ALA A 49 -12.78 -7.97 -22.57
C ALA A 49 -12.17 -6.85 -21.69
N VAL A 50 -11.49 -5.89 -22.32
CA VAL A 50 -10.96 -4.70 -21.64
C VAL A 50 -12.07 -3.85 -21.05
N ASP A 51 -13.17 -3.62 -21.79
CA ASP A 51 -14.30 -2.82 -21.31
C ASP A 51 -15.01 -3.49 -20.12
N ASN A 52 -15.23 -4.81 -20.19
CA ASN A 52 -15.78 -5.56 -19.07
C ASN A 52 -14.89 -5.49 -17.82
N ALA A 53 -13.59 -5.67 -18.00
CA ALA A 53 -12.64 -5.54 -16.88
C ALA A 53 -12.64 -4.12 -16.29
N ARG A 54 -12.75 -3.10 -17.14
CA ARG A 54 -12.83 -1.70 -16.71
C ARG A 54 -14.08 -1.43 -15.89
N GLU A 55 -15.22 -2.03 -16.25
CA GLU A 55 -16.45 -1.96 -15.46
C GLU A 55 -16.28 -2.63 -14.08
N GLN A 56 -15.64 -3.80 -14.03
CA GLN A 56 -15.37 -4.52 -12.77
C GLN A 56 -14.47 -3.72 -11.84
N VAL A 57 -13.40 -3.11 -12.38
CA VAL A 57 -12.48 -2.25 -11.62
C VAL A 57 -13.20 -1.01 -11.11
N ALA A 58 -13.94 -0.31 -11.95
CA ALA A 58 -14.70 0.88 -11.58
C ALA A 58 -15.75 0.58 -10.49
N LYS A 59 -16.47 -0.53 -10.63
CA LYS A 59 -17.50 -0.96 -9.69
C LYS A 59 -16.96 -1.13 -8.27
N LEU A 60 -15.75 -1.67 -8.12
CA LEU A 60 -15.14 -1.93 -6.81
C LEU A 60 -14.94 -0.65 -6.00
N ILE A 61 -14.69 0.49 -6.64
CA ILE A 61 -14.42 1.78 -5.99
C ILE A 61 -15.54 2.81 -6.18
N GLY A 62 -16.70 2.41 -6.72
CA GLY A 62 -17.84 3.31 -6.96
C GLY A 62 -17.62 4.36 -8.05
N ALA A 63 -16.74 4.09 -9.03
CA ALA A 63 -16.41 4.98 -10.14
C ALA A 63 -17.21 4.69 -11.42
N ASP A 64 -17.22 5.65 -12.36
CA ASP A 64 -17.64 5.40 -13.75
C ASP A 64 -16.48 4.70 -14.50
N PRO A 65 -16.73 3.67 -15.33
CA PRO A 65 -15.69 3.01 -16.12
C PRO A 65 -14.86 3.97 -16.98
N LYS A 66 -15.44 5.09 -17.41
CA LYS A 66 -14.74 6.13 -18.18
C LYS A 66 -13.71 6.92 -17.34
N GLU A 67 -13.70 6.77 -16.04
CA GLU A 67 -12.77 7.42 -15.11
C GLU A 67 -11.54 6.56 -14.83
N MET A 68 -11.53 5.30 -15.29
CA MET A 68 -10.42 4.37 -15.09
C MET A 68 -9.39 4.45 -16.23
N ILE A 69 -8.12 4.54 -15.87
CA ILE A 69 -6.96 4.53 -16.77
C ILE A 69 -6.06 3.37 -16.36
N PHE A 70 -5.85 2.39 -17.23
CA PHE A 70 -4.95 1.28 -16.95
C PHE A 70 -3.48 1.70 -17.03
N THR A 71 -2.69 1.23 -16.07
CA THR A 71 -1.25 1.48 -15.92
C THR A 71 -0.53 0.16 -15.69
N SER A 72 0.81 0.16 -15.66
CA SER A 72 1.58 -1.05 -15.35
C SER A 72 1.60 -1.41 -13.85
N GLY A 73 1.06 -0.55 -13.00
CA GLY A 73 1.00 -0.72 -11.54
C GLY A 73 0.80 0.61 -10.84
N ALA A 74 0.75 0.57 -9.51
CA ALA A 74 0.53 1.76 -8.68
C ALA A 74 1.65 2.80 -8.87
N THR A 75 2.90 2.40 -8.95
CA THR A 75 4.02 3.33 -9.14
C THR A 75 3.86 4.20 -10.40
N GLU A 76 3.41 3.62 -11.53
CA GLU A 76 3.08 4.40 -12.73
C GLU A 76 1.86 5.29 -12.48
N ALA A 77 0.84 4.80 -11.79
CA ALA A 77 -0.36 5.57 -11.48
C ALA A 77 -0.06 6.77 -10.57
N ASP A 78 0.79 6.59 -9.54
CA ASP A 78 1.25 7.67 -8.65
C ASP A 78 2.01 8.75 -9.43
N ASN A 79 2.95 8.34 -10.29
CA ASN A 79 3.70 9.27 -11.13
C ASN A 79 2.78 10.02 -12.10
N LEU A 80 1.85 9.32 -12.77
CA LEU A 80 0.89 9.93 -13.69
C LEU A 80 -0.02 10.93 -12.97
N ALA A 81 -0.48 10.60 -11.77
CA ALA A 81 -1.32 11.49 -10.96
C ALA A 81 -0.55 12.75 -10.55
N ILE A 82 0.57 12.60 -9.87
CA ILE A 82 1.29 13.72 -9.25
C ILE A 82 1.95 14.60 -10.31
N LYS A 83 2.74 14.03 -11.22
CA LYS A 83 3.40 14.78 -12.31
C LYS A 83 2.37 15.35 -13.28
N GLY A 84 1.38 14.54 -13.67
CA GLY A 84 0.36 14.96 -14.61
C GLY A 84 -0.52 16.11 -14.09
N VAL A 85 -0.82 16.13 -12.78
CA VAL A 85 -1.50 17.26 -12.13
C VAL A 85 -0.58 18.48 -12.04
N PHE A 86 0.67 18.30 -11.60
CA PHE A 86 1.63 19.39 -11.47
C PHE A 86 1.79 20.15 -12.78
N GLU A 87 2.00 19.45 -13.88
CA GLU A 87 2.13 20.05 -15.21
C GLU A 87 0.81 20.67 -15.70
N MET A 88 -0.32 19.96 -15.56
CA MET A 88 -1.62 20.41 -16.06
C MET A 88 -2.13 21.66 -15.35
N TYR A 89 -1.82 21.79 -14.06
CA TYR A 89 -2.32 22.89 -13.22
C TYR A 89 -1.25 23.94 -12.88
N ALA A 90 -0.11 23.95 -13.57
CA ALA A 90 1.01 24.87 -13.36
C ALA A 90 0.60 26.38 -13.35
N SER A 91 -0.44 26.74 -14.12
CA SER A 91 -0.99 28.12 -14.13
C SER A 91 -1.80 28.47 -12.88
N LYS A 92 -2.20 27.48 -12.06
CA LYS A 92 -2.96 27.70 -10.82
C LYS A 92 -2.07 27.72 -9.57
N GLY A 93 -0.94 27.01 -9.63
CA GLY A 93 -0.01 26.94 -8.52
C GLY A 93 1.01 25.81 -8.70
N ASN A 94 1.89 25.67 -7.72
CA ASN A 94 2.99 24.71 -7.75
C ASN A 94 3.20 23.99 -6.41
N HIS A 95 2.25 24.12 -5.47
CA HIS A 95 2.39 23.52 -4.13
C HIS A 95 1.58 22.23 -4.02
N ILE A 96 2.24 21.20 -3.46
CA ILE A 96 1.68 19.88 -3.14
C ILE A 96 1.84 19.63 -1.65
N ILE A 97 0.81 19.05 -1.01
CA ILE A 97 0.88 18.58 0.37
C ILE A 97 0.85 17.05 0.37
N THR A 98 1.79 16.43 1.06
CA THR A 98 1.86 14.98 1.25
C THR A 98 2.23 14.64 2.69
N CYS A 99 2.42 13.36 3.05
CA CYS A 99 2.90 12.99 4.37
C CYS A 99 4.23 12.21 4.30
N ASN A 100 4.95 12.18 5.42
CA ASN A 100 6.30 11.61 5.50
C ASN A 100 6.34 10.07 5.55
N ILE A 101 5.18 9.41 5.64
CA ILE A 101 5.07 7.93 5.62
C ILE A 101 4.48 7.37 4.32
N GLU A 102 4.39 8.19 3.27
CA GLU A 102 3.97 7.74 1.94
C GLU A 102 4.89 6.64 1.38
N HIS A 103 4.35 5.85 0.45
CA HIS A 103 5.18 4.94 -0.32
C HIS A 103 6.25 5.71 -1.13
N LYS A 104 7.42 5.09 -1.37
CA LYS A 104 8.52 5.71 -2.13
C LYS A 104 8.10 6.23 -3.50
N ALA A 105 7.13 5.57 -4.16
CA ALA A 105 6.58 6.03 -5.44
C ALA A 105 5.99 7.46 -5.35
N VAL A 106 5.38 7.82 -4.22
CA VAL A 106 4.86 9.17 -3.95
C VAL A 106 6.00 10.10 -3.49
N LEU A 107 6.78 9.69 -2.48
CA LEU A 107 7.85 10.53 -1.92
C LEU A 107 8.90 10.92 -2.97
N ASP A 108 9.37 9.96 -3.76
CA ASP A 108 10.42 10.23 -4.75
C ASP A 108 9.86 11.01 -5.96
N THR A 109 8.56 10.83 -6.28
CA THR A 109 7.88 11.68 -7.26
C THR A 109 7.73 13.12 -6.74
N CYS A 110 7.40 13.32 -5.47
CA CYS A 110 7.37 14.66 -4.85
C CYS A 110 8.76 15.32 -4.87
N LYS A 111 9.82 14.58 -4.55
CA LYS A 111 11.22 15.08 -4.68
C LYS A 111 11.59 15.44 -6.12
N HIS A 112 11.05 14.73 -7.10
CA HIS A 112 11.23 15.09 -8.50
C HIS A 112 10.53 16.43 -8.81
N ILE A 113 9.30 16.63 -8.33
CA ILE A 113 8.55 17.88 -8.46
C ILE A 113 9.33 19.06 -7.85
N GLU A 114 9.96 18.89 -6.68
CA GLU A 114 10.80 19.91 -6.07
C GLU A 114 11.97 20.34 -6.98
N LYS A 115 12.60 19.38 -7.68
CA LYS A 115 13.66 19.66 -8.66
C LYS A 115 13.17 20.43 -9.89
N GLU A 116 11.89 20.26 -10.25
CA GLU A 116 11.24 20.97 -11.35
C GLU A 116 10.65 22.33 -10.90
N GLY A 117 10.95 22.82 -9.68
CA GLY A 117 10.51 24.10 -9.16
C GLY A 117 9.17 24.07 -8.45
N GLY A 118 8.64 22.90 -8.15
CA GLY A 118 7.47 22.74 -7.28
C GLY A 118 7.84 22.95 -5.81
N GLU A 119 6.83 23.20 -5.00
CA GLU A 119 6.93 23.26 -3.55
C GLU A 119 6.18 22.09 -2.93
N VAL A 120 6.79 21.37 -1.98
CA VAL A 120 6.16 20.23 -1.31
C VAL A 120 6.20 20.38 0.20
N THR A 121 5.02 20.25 0.84
CA THR A 121 4.93 20.17 2.30
C THR A 121 4.73 18.69 2.70
N TYR A 122 5.63 18.18 3.53
CA TYR A 122 5.57 16.84 4.10
C TYR A 122 5.01 16.89 5.52
N LEU A 123 3.75 16.53 5.69
CA LEU A 123 3.13 16.46 7.01
C LEU A 123 3.77 15.35 7.85
N LYS A 124 3.93 15.61 9.13
CA LYS A 124 4.30 14.58 10.11
C LYS A 124 3.08 13.78 10.50
N VAL A 125 3.33 12.59 11.03
CA VAL A 125 2.30 11.74 11.64
C VAL A 125 2.55 11.61 13.14
N ASN A 126 1.49 11.27 13.88
CA ASN A 126 1.59 10.92 15.30
C ASN A 126 2.05 9.46 15.48
N ASP A 127 2.13 8.98 16.73
CA ASP A 127 2.56 7.62 17.09
C ASP A 127 1.64 6.52 16.51
N ASP A 128 0.39 6.86 16.19
CA ASP A 128 -0.56 5.98 15.49
C ASP A 128 -0.35 5.95 13.96
N GLY A 129 0.51 6.81 13.43
CA GLY A 129 0.73 6.97 11.99
C GLY A 129 -0.37 7.80 11.31
N LEU A 130 -1.10 8.64 12.03
CA LEU A 130 -2.16 9.50 11.52
C LEU A 130 -1.65 10.94 11.38
N ILE A 131 -2.05 11.63 10.30
CA ILE A 131 -1.82 13.08 10.16
C ILE A 131 -2.75 13.87 11.08
N ASP A 132 -2.32 15.07 11.51
CA ASP A 132 -3.19 16.03 12.16
C ASP A 132 -3.94 16.87 11.10
N MET A 133 -5.28 16.83 11.13
CA MET A 133 -6.13 17.57 10.20
C MET A 133 -5.99 19.08 10.34
N LYS A 134 -5.60 19.59 11.51
CA LYS A 134 -5.33 21.03 11.72
C LYS A 134 -4.02 21.44 11.05
N GLU A 135 -2.99 20.58 11.15
CA GLU A 135 -1.73 20.81 10.43
C GLU A 135 -1.94 20.76 8.92
N LEU A 136 -2.75 19.82 8.43
CA LEU A 136 -3.11 19.76 7.01
C LEU A 136 -3.84 21.07 6.57
N GLU A 137 -4.82 21.54 7.32
CA GLU A 137 -5.53 22.79 6.99
C GLU A 137 -4.59 24.01 7.03
N ALA A 138 -3.69 24.07 8.02
CA ALA A 138 -2.70 25.15 8.14
C ALA A 138 -1.62 25.13 7.03
N ALA A 139 -1.33 23.95 6.45
CA ALA A 139 -0.36 23.81 5.36
C ALA A 139 -0.90 24.27 4.00
N ILE A 140 -2.21 24.54 3.87
CA ILE A 140 -2.82 24.98 2.61
C ILE A 140 -2.36 26.41 2.29
N LYS A 141 -1.87 26.59 1.07
CA LYS A 141 -1.44 27.87 0.49
C LYS A 141 -2.32 28.25 -0.70
N PRO A 142 -2.34 29.52 -1.11
CA PRO A 142 -3.03 29.93 -2.35
C PRO A 142 -2.53 29.20 -3.60
N THR A 143 -1.28 28.71 -3.57
CA THR A 143 -0.63 27.95 -4.66
C THR A 143 -0.81 26.43 -4.53
N THR A 144 -1.56 25.93 -3.54
CA THR A 144 -1.79 24.49 -3.37
C THR A 144 -2.72 23.96 -4.44
N ILE A 145 -2.25 23.00 -5.22
CA ILE A 145 -3.00 22.37 -6.33
C ILE A 145 -3.39 20.92 -6.04
N LEU A 146 -2.66 20.25 -5.13
CA LEU A 146 -2.85 18.83 -4.84
C LEU A 146 -2.59 18.53 -3.36
N ILE A 147 -3.47 17.74 -2.76
CA ILE A 147 -3.22 17.01 -1.53
C ILE A 147 -3.04 15.54 -1.93
N ALA A 148 -1.87 14.95 -1.61
CA ALA A 148 -1.49 13.60 -1.97
C ALA A 148 -1.20 12.80 -0.70
N ILE A 149 -2.22 12.15 -0.14
CA ILE A 149 -2.15 11.36 1.10
C ILE A 149 -2.62 9.94 0.84
N MET A 150 -1.83 8.95 1.23
CA MET A 150 -2.16 7.53 1.07
C MET A 150 -3.46 7.16 1.80
N TYR A 151 -4.18 6.18 1.29
CA TYR A 151 -5.38 5.66 1.95
C TYR A 151 -5.03 4.84 3.20
N ALA A 152 -4.04 3.96 3.06
CA ALA A 152 -3.56 3.12 4.16
C ALA A 152 -2.08 2.81 4.00
N ASN A 153 -1.35 2.79 5.12
CA ASN A 153 0.08 2.53 5.12
C ASN A 153 0.39 1.03 4.97
N ASN A 154 1.39 0.72 4.14
CA ASN A 154 1.79 -0.65 3.80
C ASN A 154 2.60 -1.37 4.88
N GLU A 155 3.16 -0.66 5.87
CA GLU A 155 4.01 -1.24 6.92
C GLU A 155 3.27 -1.43 8.23
N ILE A 156 2.52 -0.43 8.66
CA ILE A 156 1.82 -0.42 9.96
C ILE A 156 0.30 -0.65 9.82
N GLY A 157 -0.21 -0.60 8.58
CA GLY A 157 -1.63 -0.83 8.31
C GLY A 157 -2.57 0.30 8.73
N THR A 158 -2.07 1.43 9.24
CA THR A 158 -2.89 2.58 9.63
C THR A 158 -3.66 3.13 8.44
N VAL A 159 -4.96 3.36 8.62
CA VAL A 159 -5.89 3.93 7.62
C VAL A 159 -6.07 5.41 7.92
N MET A 160 -5.80 6.25 6.92
CA MET A 160 -5.91 7.71 7.04
C MET A 160 -7.38 8.18 7.07
N PRO A 161 -7.66 9.38 7.62
CA PRO A 161 -9.00 9.98 7.65
C PRO A 161 -9.38 10.55 6.26
N VAL A 162 -9.48 9.66 5.26
CA VAL A 162 -9.60 9.99 3.83
C VAL A 162 -10.83 10.85 3.54
N LYS A 163 -11.95 10.57 4.20
CA LYS A 163 -13.20 11.32 4.02
C LYS A 163 -13.07 12.76 4.49
N GLU A 164 -12.41 12.98 5.61
CA GLU A 164 -12.14 14.30 6.18
C GLU A 164 -11.16 15.07 5.30
N ILE A 165 -10.12 14.40 4.78
CA ILE A 165 -9.17 14.98 3.83
C ILE A 165 -9.89 15.41 2.54
N GLY A 166 -10.70 14.51 1.96
CA GLY A 166 -11.48 14.81 0.75
C GLY A 166 -12.45 15.99 0.93
N ALA A 167 -13.12 16.07 2.09
CA ALA A 167 -14.00 17.18 2.43
C ALA A 167 -13.22 18.51 2.54
N LEU A 168 -12.04 18.51 3.17
CA LEU A 168 -11.17 19.66 3.31
C LEU A 168 -10.63 20.12 1.94
N ALA A 169 -10.16 19.20 1.12
CA ALA A 169 -9.69 19.47 -0.23
C ALA A 169 -10.77 20.12 -1.09
N LYS A 170 -11.98 19.54 -1.09
CA LYS A 170 -13.14 20.07 -1.79
C LYS A 170 -13.54 21.47 -1.33
N LYS A 171 -13.55 21.72 -0.01
CA LYS A 171 -13.85 23.05 0.60
C LYS A 171 -12.92 24.12 0.05
N ASN A 172 -11.65 23.78 -0.19
CA ASN A 172 -10.62 24.70 -0.65
C ASN A 172 -10.38 24.69 -2.19
N GLY A 173 -11.15 23.89 -2.95
CA GLY A 173 -10.98 23.77 -4.40
C GLY A 173 -9.67 23.15 -4.85
N ILE A 174 -9.06 22.32 -3.99
CA ILE A 174 -7.81 21.60 -4.19
C ILE A 174 -8.13 20.17 -4.61
N LEU A 175 -7.34 19.57 -5.51
CA LEU A 175 -7.49 18.18 -5.89
C LEU A 175 -6.99 17.26 -4.78
N PHE A 176 -7.69 16.12 -4.57
CA PHE A 176 -7.28 15.08 -3.64
C PHE A 176 -6.91 13.81 -4.39
N PHE A 177 -5.63 13.43 -4.28
CA PHE A 177 -5.07 12.18 -4.74
C PHE A 177 -4.77 11.26 -3.56
N THR A 178 -5.06 9.97 -3.69
CA THR A 178 -4.67 8.94 -2.71
C THR A 178 -4.06 7.72 -3.38
N ASP A 179 -2.91 7.26 -2.87
CA ASP A 179 -2.43 5.90 -3.12
C ASP A 179 -3.25 4.93 -2.25
N ALA A 180 -4.20 4.24 -2.89
CA ALA A 180 -5.09 3.28 -2.23
C ALA A 180 -4.65 1.83 -2.45
N THR A 181 -3.40 1.60 -2.82
CA THR A 181 -2.82 0.29 -3.13
C THR A 181 -3.03 -0.74 -2.02
N GLN A 182 -2.98 -0.34 -0.76
CA GLN A 182 -3.19 -1.24 0.38
C GLN A 182 -4.65 -1.33 0.83
N ALA A 183 -5.50 -0.40 0.42
CA ALA A 183 -6.90 -0.32 0.84
C ALA A 183 -7.86 -1.06 -0.11
N VAL A 184 -7.71 -0.83 -1.43
CA VAL A 184 -8.62 -1.41 -2.44
C VAL A 184 -8.56 -2.94 -2.39
N GLY A 185 -9.76 -3.55 -2.31
CA GLY A 185 -9.92 -5.00 -2.19
C GLY A 185 -9.63 -5.57 -0.80
N LYS A 186 -9.39 -4.72 0.21
CA LYS A 186 -9.19 -5.08 1.63
C LYS A 186 -10.22 -4.45 2.54
N ILE A 187 -10.59 -3.21 2.27
CA ILE A 187 -11.64 -2.45 2.94
C ILE A 187 -12.50 -1.73 1.89
N PRO A 188 -13.75 -1.34 2.21
CA PRO A 188 -14.58 -0.56 1.30
C PRO A 188 -13.93 0.78 0.95
N VAL A 189 -13.86 1.09 -0.34
CA VAL A 189 -13.39 2.37 -0.90
C VAL A 189 -14.47 2.88 -1.84
N ASP A 190 -14.89 4.13 -1.68
CA ASP A 190 -15.89 4.76 -2.56
C ASP A 190 -15.43 6.19 -2.90
N VAL A 191 -14.93 6.37 -4.10
CA VAL A 191 -14.33 7.64 -4.54
C VAL A 191 -15.27 8.84 -4.44
N ASN A 192 -16.58 8.61 -4.47
CA ASN A 192 -17.58 9.67 -4.36
C ASN A 192 -17.86 10.05 -2.91
N LYS A 193 -18.02 9.06 -2.03
CA LYS A 193 -18.27 9.28 -0.59
C LYS A 193 -17.04 9.85 0.12
N ASP A 194 -15.86 9.42 -0.31
CA ASP A 194 -14.58 9.82 0.26
C ASP A 194 -14.03 11.11 -0.36
N GLY A 195 -14.69 11.66 -1.39
CA GLY A 195 -14.30 12.92 -2.03
C GLY A 195 -12.98 12.86 -2.78
N ILE A 196 -12.61 11.69 -3.31
CA ILE A 196 -11.34 11.44 -3.98
C ILE A 196 -11.42 11.91 -5.44
N ASP A 197 -10.45 12.64 -5.94
CA ASP A 197 -10.35 13.12 -7.32
C ASP A 197 -9.43 12.24 -8.19
N LEU A 198 -8.37 11.67 -7.60
CA LEU A 198 -7.48 10.70 -8.22
C LEU A 198 -7.15 9.59 -7.23
N LEU A 199 -7.08 8.33 -7.72
CA LEU A 199 -6.75 7.18 -6.88
C LEU A 199 -5.88 6.19 -7.64
N ALA A 200 -4.73 5.84 -7.06
CA ALA A 200 -3.86 4.78 -7.58
C ALA A 200 -4.17 3.43 -6.94
N MET A 201 -4.13 2.37 -7.75
CA MET A 201 -4.34 0.99 -7.30
C MET A 201 -3.61 -0.02 -8.19
N THR A 202 -3.36 -1.23 -7.67
CA THR A 202 -2.66 -2.29 -8.39
C THR A 202 -3.25 -3.67 -8.12
N ALA A 203 -3.23 -4.53 -9.12
CA ALA A 203 -3.84 -5.85 -9.04
C ALA A 203 -3.11 -6.80 -8.07
N HIS A 204 -1.77 -6.77 -8.03
CA HIS A 204 -0.98 -7.75 -7.28
C HIS A 204 -1.08 -7.64 -5.75
N LYS A 205 -1.71 -6.62 -5.22
CA LYS A 205 -2.01 -6.47 -3.79
C LYS A 205 -3.37 -7.06 -3.40
N MET A 206 -4.18 -7.45 -4.40
CA MET A 206 -5.52 -7.98 -4.21
C MET A 206 -5.77 -9.27 -5.02
N TYR A 207 -4.77 -10.15 -5.04
CA TYR A 207 -4.80 -11.48 -5.68
C TYR A 207 -4.94 -11.46 -7.20
N GLY A 208 -4.59 -10.34 -7.83
CA GLY A 208 -4.44 -10.18 -9.27
C GLY A 208 -2.99 -10.33 -9.73
N PRO A 209 -2.74 -10.23 -11.05
CA PRO A 209 -1.41 -10.34 -11.61
C PRO A 209 -0.54 -9.12 -11.32
N LYS A 210 0.80 -9.31 -11.28
CA LYS A 210 1.78 -8.23 -11.33
C LYS A 210 1.78 -7.58 -12.72
N GLY A 211 2.28 -6.34 -12.81
CA GLY A 211 2.44 -5.64 -14.09
C GLY A 211 1.16 -5.00 -14.62
N ILE A 212 0.14 -4.84 -13.78
CA ILE A 212 -1.09 -4.13 -14.09
C ILE A 212 -1.63 -3.37 -12.86
N GLY A 213 -2.08 -2.14 -13.08
CA GLY A 213 -2.75 -1.29 -12.12
C GLY A 213 -3.69 -0.32 -12.82
N ALA A 214 -4.23 0.62 -12.10
CA ALA A 214 -5.07 1.67 -12.65
C ALA A 214 -4.95 2.98 -11.87
N LEU A 215 -5.16 4.08 -12.58
CA LEU A 215 -5.43 5.39 -12.03
C LEU A 215 -6.91 5.73 -12.24
N TYR A 216 -7.64 6.03 -11.18
CA TYR A 216 -8.92 6.71 -11.26
C TYR A 216 -8.68 8.20 -11.47
N VAL A 217 -9.38 8.80 -12.41
CA VAL A 217 -9.34 10.25 -12.70
C VAL A 217 -10.76 10.77 -12.81
N ARG A 218 -11.20 11.55 -11.82
CA ARG A 218 -12.58 12.09 -11.76
C ARG A 218 -12.92 12.92 -12.99
N ARG A 219 -14.07 12.65 -13.60
CA ARG A 219 -14.51 13.32 -14.84
C ARG A 219 -15.58 14.41 -14.64
N LYS A 220 -16.23 14.43 -13.46
CA LYS A 220 -17.31 15.38 -13.16
C LYS A 220 -17.20 15.89 -11.73
N ASN A 221 -17.38 17.18 -11.56
CA ASN A 221 -17.52 17.84 -10.25
C ASN A 221 -16.38 17.58 -9.23
N PRO A 222 -15.13 17.93 -9.57
CA PRO A 222 -14.62 18.65 -10.74
C PRO A 222 -14.27 17.71 -11.91
N ARG A 223 -14.01 18.28 -13.08
CA ARG A 223 -13.37 17.54 -14.18
C ARG A 223 -11.85 17.64 -14.02
N VAL A 224 -11.24 16.58 -13.57
CA VAL A 224 -9.79 16.46 -13.44
C VAL A 224 -9.15 16.15 -14.79
N LYS A 225 -7.99 16.73 -15.05
CA LYS A 225 -7.13 16.44 -16.19
C LYS A 225 -5.73 16.15 -15.70
N VAL A 226 -5.01 15.30 -16.40
CA VAL A 226 -3.59 15.02 -16.16
C VAL A 226 -2.84 15.11 -17.49
N THR A 227 -1.62 15.62 -17.44
CA THR A 227 -0.70 15.53 -18.57
C THR A 227 -0.18 14.10 -18.66
N ALA A 228 -0.22 13.51 -19.86
CA ALA A 228 0.31 12.17 -20.12
C ALA A 228 1.82 12.13 -19.81
N GLN A 229 2.26 11.08 -19.15
CA GLN A 229 3.69 10.84 -18.86
C GLN A 229 4.33 9.82 -19.84
N MET A 230 3.50 9.21 -20.68
CA MET A 230 3.92 8.29 -21.75
C MET A 230 3.24 8.67 -23.05
N ASP A 231 4.01 9.19 -23.99
CA ASP A 231 3.53 9.55 -25.32
C ASP A 231 3.42 8.33 -26.22
N GLY A 232 2.59 8.40 -27.28
CA GLY A 232 2.42 7.32 -28.25
C GLY A 232 1.04 7.33 -28.91
N GLY A 233 0.45 6.15 -29.12
CA GLY A 233 -0.77 5.95 -29.89
C GLY A 233 -2.08 6.47 -29.29
N GLY A 234 -2.05 7.26 -28.21
CA GLY A 234 -3.24 7.89 -27.63
C GLY A 234 -4.20 6.93 -26.91
N HIS A 235 -3.74 5.74 -26.52
CA HIS A 235 -4.54 4.81 -25.70
C HIS A 235 -4.97 5.45 -24.39
N GLU A 236 -5.90 4.82 -23.70
CA GLU A 236 -6.43 5.30 -22.42
C GLU A 236 -6.83 6.79 -22.50
N ARG A 237 -7.51 7.16 -23.57
CA ARG A 237 -8.03 8.52 -23.84
C ARG A 237 -6.94 9.60 -23.91
N GLY A 238 -5.73 9.21 -24.35
CA GLY A 238 -4.58 10.09 -24.45
C GLY A 238 -3.84 10.34 -23.14
N MET A 239 -4.26 9.71 -22.04
CA MET A 239 -3.59 9.88 -20.74
C MET A 239 -2.47 8.87 -20.51
N ARG A 240 -2.52 7.71 -21.18
CA ARG A 240 -1.49 6.68 -21.09
C ARG A 240 -1.42 5.87 -22.38
N SER A 241 -0.38 6.07 -23.14
CA SER A 241 -0.17 5.39 -24.42
C SER A 241 0.48 4.00 -24.25
N GLY A 242 0.36 3.16 -25.25
CA GLY A 242 0.90 1.80 -25.34
C GLY A 242 -0.19 0.74 -25.50
N THR A 243 0.12 -0.31 -26.27
CA THR A 243 -0.78 -1.44 -26.46
C THR A 243 -1.26 -1.99 -25.11
N LEU A 244 -2.57 -2.18 -24.98
CA LEU A 244 -3.16 -2.62 -23.74
C LEU A 244 -2.75 -4.07 -23.41
N ASN A 245 -2.36 -4.33 -22.18
CA ASN A 245 -2.09 -5.65 -21.64
C ASN A 245 -3.41 -6.39 -21.37
N VAL A 246 -4.06 -6.89 -22.44
CA VAL A 246 -5.39 -7.52 -22.34
C VAL A 246 -5.44 -8.63 -21.29
N PRO A 247 -4.52 -9.61 -21.26
CA PRO A 247 -4.53 -10.65 -20.24
C PRO A 247 -4.43 -10.08 -18.80
N GLY A 248 -3.53 -9.12 -18.58
CA GLY A 248 -3.36 -8.47 -17.29
C GLY A 248 -4.59 -7.68 -16.85
N ILE A 249 -5.21 -6.95 -17.79
CA ILE A 249 -6.42 -6.16 -17.57
C ILE A 249 -7.60 -7.07 -17.18
N VAL A 250 -7.79 -8.18 -17.89
CA VAL A 250 -8.82 -9.19 -17.58
C VAL A 250 -8.59 -9.79 -16.21
N GLY A 251 -7.33 -10.14 -15.89
CA GLY A 251 -6.95 -10.62 -14.56
C GLY A 251 -7.24 -9.60 -13.45
N PHE A 252 -6.96 -8.32 -13.71
CA PHE A 252 -7.28 -7.26 -12.76
C PHE A 252 -8.78 -7.09 -12.55
N GLY A 253 -9.58 -7.06 -13.64
CA GLY A 253 -11.03 -7.02 -13.57
C GLY A 253 -11.59 -8.19 -12.75
N LYS A 254 -11.11 -9.42 -13.00
CA LYS A 254 -11.53 -10.62 -12.25
C LYS A 254 -11.13 -10.54 -10.77
N ALA A 255 -9.95 -10.03 -10.45
CA ALA A 255 -9.55 -9.82 -9.06
C ALA A 255 -10.46 -8.79 -8.35
N CYS A 256 -10.85 -7.72 -9.04
CA CYS A 256 -11.80 -6.73 -8.54
C CYS A 256 -13.20 -7.32 -8.32
N GLU A 257 -13.69 -8.15 -9.24
CA GLU A 257 -14.96 -8.86 -9.10
C GLU A 257 -14.98 -9.77 -7.84
N LEU A 258 -13.91 -10.55 -7.66
CA LEU A 258 -13.77 -11.41 -6.49
C LEU A 258 -13.70 -10.59 -5.20
N ALA A 259 -12.92 -9.50 -5.20
CA ALA A 259 -12.83 -8.61 -4.05
C ALA A 259 -14.19 -7.96 -3.73
N TYR A 260 -14.94 -7.52 -4.74
CA TYR A 260 -16.28 -6.95 -4.54
C TYR A 260 -17.23 -7.92 -3.81
N ASN A 261 -17.13 -9.21 -4.12
CA ASN A 261 -18.02 -10.23 -3.55
C ASN A 261 -17.52 -10.81 -2.22
N GLU A 262 -16.20 -10.86 -1.97
CA GLU A 262 -15.59 -11.65 -0.89
C GLU A 262 -14.89 -10.79 0.18
N MET A 263 -14.59 -9.51 -0.11
CA MET A 263 -13.78 -8.63 0.73
C MET A 263 -14.28 -8.53 2.17
N GLU A 264 -15.59 -8.40 2.39
CA GLU A 264 -16.15 -8.24 3.73
C GLU A 264 -15.96 -9.51 4.58
N ALA A 265 -16.19 -10.69 3.98
CA ALA A 265 -15.98 -11.97 4.64
C ALA A 265 -14.48 -12.20 4.93
N ASP A 266 -13.61 -11.90 3.96
CA ASP A 266 -12.16 -11.96 4.13
C ASP A 266 -11.70 -11.01 5.24
N ALA A 267 -12.14 -9.76 5.24
CA ALA A 267 -11.78 -8.76 6.25
C ALA A 267 -12.17 -9.22 7.66
N LYS A 268 -13.37 -9.73 7.85
CA LYS A 268 -13.86 -10.25 9.14
C LYS A 268 -13.01 -11.42 9.63
N ARG A 269 -12.75 -12.40 8.77
CA ARG A 269 -11.95 -13.58 9.10
C ARG A 269 -10.49 -13.21 9.42
N LEU A 270 -9.89 -12.36 8.58
CA LEU A 270 -8.50 -11.96 8.74
C LEU A 270 -8.29 -11.10 9.98
N SER A 271 -9.26 -10.26 10.35
CA SER A 271 -9.20 -9.51 11.60
C SER A 271 -9.12 -10.44 12.82
N VAL A 272 -9.91 -11.53 12.84
CA VAL A 272 -9.87 -12.51 13.94
C VAL A 272 -8.50 -13.20 14.01
N LEU A 273 -7.95 -13.62 12.88
CA LEU A 273 -6.63 -14.26 12.83
C LEU A 273 -5.51 -13.30 13.22
N ARG A 274 -5.56 -12.05 12.73
CA ARG A 274 -4.61 -11.00 13.10
C ARG A 274 -4.66 -10.71 14.61
N ASP A 275 -5.86 -10.56 15.17
CA ASP A 275 -6.03 -10.27 16.60
C ASP A 275 -5.54 -11.45 17.47
N LYS A 276 -5.76 -12.70 17.03
CA LYS A 276 -5.20 -13.90 17.67
C LYS A 276 -3.67 -13.84 17.71
N LEU A 277 -3.03 -13.57 16.57
CA LEU A 277 -1.59 -13.43 16.46
C LEU A 277 -1.06 -12.29 17.34
N GLU A 278 -1.61 -11.10 17.19
CA GLU A 278 -1.20 -9.90 17.90
C GLU A 278 -1.32 -10.07 19.41
N ASN A 279 -2.50 -10.51 19.91
CA ASN A 279 -2.72 -10.71 21.33
C ASN A 279 -1.82 -11.78 21.96
N ALA A 280 -1.43 -12.79 21.18
CA ALA A 280 -0.48 -13.80 21.66
C ALA A 280 0.94 -13.25 21.73
N LEU A 281 1.41 -12.56 20.69
CA LEU A 281 2.75 -11.98 20.66
C LEU A 281 2.95 -10.84 21.65
N LEU A 282 1.90 -10.07 21.95
CA LEU A 282 1.95 -9.02 22.98
C LEU A 282 2.04 -9.56 24.42
N LYS A 283 1.92 -10.86 24.65
CA LYS A 283 2.25 -11.47 25.96
C LYS A 283 3.75 -11.60 26.16
N ILE A 284 4.54 -11.50 25.10
CA ILE A 284 5.99 -11.42 25.18
C ILE A 284 6.33 -10.07 25.84
N GLU A 285 7.07 -10.10 26.93
CA GLU A 285 7.51 -8.90 27.65
C GLU A 285 8.23 -7.95 26.68
N GLU A 286 8.03 -6.64 26.79
CA GLU A 286 8.66 -5.63 25.92
C GLU A 286 8.38 -5.86 24.42
N ALA A 287 7.15 -6.26 24.07
CA ALA A 287 6.63 -6.31 22.72
C ALA A 287 5.57 -5.22 22.51
N TYR A 288 5.64 -4.50 21.40
CA TYR A 288 4.83 -3.31 21.12
C TYR A 288 4.24 -3.34 19.71
N VAL A 289 2.95 -3.00 19.59
CA VAL A 289 2.32 -2.78 18.28
C VAL A 289 2.70 -1.40 17.74
N ASN A 290 3.09 -1.32 16.50
CA ASN A 290 3.37 -0.08 15.78
C ASN A 290 2.16 0.34 14.94
N GLY A 291 1.77 1.61 15.03
CA GLY A 291 0.62 2.18 14.33
C GLY A 291 -0.70 2.03 15.09
N SER A 292 -1.78 2.47 14.46
CA SER A 292 -3.09 2.56 15.09
C SER A 292 -3.74 1.20 15.33
N LYS A 293 -4.29 1.00 16.53
CA LYS A 293 -5.13 -0.17 16.87
C LYS A 293 -6.58 0.02 16.46
N GLN A 294 -7.03 1.24 16.21
CA GLN A 294 -8.42 1.58 15.88
C GLN A 294 -8.62 1.80 14.37
N HIS A 295 -7.76 2.61 13.76
CA HIS A 295 -7.83 2.99 12.36
C HIS A 295 -6.84 2.16 11.56
N ARG A 296 -7.19 0.89 11.26
CA ARG A 296 -6.24 -0.04 10.61
C ARG A 296 -6.88 -1.03 9.66
N LEU A 297 -6.07 -1.52 8.75
CA LEU A 297 -6.43 -2.61 7.85
C LEU A 297 -6.71 -3.91 8.61
N PRO A 298 -7.61 -4.77 8.10
CA PRO A 298 -8.02 -5.98 8.82
C PRO A 298 -6.95 -7.07 8.92
N HIS A 299 -5.97 -7.08 8.02
CA HIS A 299 -5.11 -8.21 7.73
C HIS A 299 -3.64 -8.00 8.10
N VAL A 300 -3.28 -6.85 8.67
CA VAL A 300 -1.88 -6.53 8.96
C VAL A 300 -1.70 -6.10 10.41
N THR A 301 -0.58 -6.51 11.00
CA THR A 301 -0.05 -5.97 12.25
C THR A 301 1.46 -5.83 12.13
N ASN A 302 2.03 -4.84 12.79
CA ASN A 302 3.46 -4.60 12.88
C ASN A 302 3.86 -4.56 14.36
N ILE A 303 4.81 -5.40 14.78
CA ILE A 303 5.16 -5.58 16.17
C ILE A 303 6.69 -5.48 16.32
N SER A 304 7.14 -4.61 17.22
CA SER A 304 8.54 -4.51 17.63
C SER A 304 8.79 -5.33 18.91
N PHE A 305 9.97 -5.94 18.98
CA PHE A 305 10.42 -6.73 20.11
C PHE A 305 11.73 -6.13 20.66
N LYS A 306 11.71 -5.52 21.84
CA LYS A 306 12.87 -4.88 22.43
C LYS A 306 13.92 -5.91 22.87
N TYR A 307 15.19 -5.53 22.84
CA TYR A 307 16.34 -6.35 23.27
C TYR A 307 16.61 -7.60 22.42
N VAL A 308 16.18 -7.58 21.15
CA VAL A 308 16.55 -8.59 20.17
C VAL A 308 17.11 -7.90 18.91
N GLU A 309 18.05 -8.54 18.28
CA GLU A 309 18.63 -8.08 17.03
C GLU A 309 17.73 -8.52 15.86
N GLY A 310 17.37 -7.56 14.97
CA GLY A 310 16.35 -7.77 13.94
C GLY A 310 16.73 -8.79 12.87
N GLU A 311 18.00 -8.85 12.46
CA GLU A 311 18.47 -9.84 11.49
C GLU A 311 18.46 -11.24 12.11
N GLY A 312 18.92 -11.37 13.36
CA GLY A 312 18.87 -12.62 14.11
C GLY A 312 17.45 -13.12 14.28
N LEU A 313 16.49 -12.20 14.52
CA LEU A 313 15.07 -12.52 14.62
C LEU A 313 14.54 -13.11 13.29
N MET A 314 14.84 -12.45 12.15
CA MET A 314 14.46 -12.97 10.82
C MET A 314 15.12 -14.33 10.51
N MET A 315 16.42 -14.48 10.82
CA MET A 315 17.16 -15.71 10.58
C MET A 315 16.61 -16.91 11.37
N GLY A 316 16.00 -16.64 12.54
CA GLY A 316 15.48 -17.67 13.43
C GLY A 316 14.32 -18.49 12.85
N PHE A 317 13.56 -17.93 11.87
CA PHE A 317 12.39 -18.61 11.29
C PHE A 317 12.23 -18.42 9.77
N ASN A 318 13.18 -17.80 9.06
CA ASN A 318 13.04 -17.47 7.62
C ASN A 318 12.86 -18.69 6.68
N LYS A 319 13.19 -19.88 7.15
CA LYS A 319 12.95 -21.15 6.41
C LYS A 319 11.49 -21.58 6.49
N ASP A 320 10.82 -21.23 7.57
CA ASP A 320 9.47 -21.68 7.88
C ASP A 320 8.42 -20.60 7.66
N ILE A 321 8.79 -19.31 7.83
CA ILE A 321 7.87 -18.18 7.74
C ILE A 321 8.49 -17.07 6.85
N ALA A 322 7.76 -16.67 5.82
CA ALA A 322 8.10 -15.55 4.97
C ALA A 322 7.31 -14.31 5.41
N LEU A 323 8.00 -13.30 5.94
CA LEU A 323 7.45 -12.01 6.35
C LEU A 323 8.49 -10.90 6.12
N SER A 324 8.13 -9.65 6.36
CA SER A 324 9.02 -8.50 6.24
C SER A 324 9.44 -7.98 7.63
N SER A 325 10.69 -7.53 7.74
CA SER A 325 11.19 -6.78 8.90
C SER A 325 10.96 -5.29 8.74
N GLY A 326 11.18 -4.53 9.83
CA GLY A 326 11.17 -3.05 9.81
C GLY A 326 12.42 -2.40 9.20
N SER A 327 13.30 -3.17 8.55
CA SER A 327 14.33 -2.61 7.70
C SER A 327 13.74 -2.28 6.33
N ALA A 328 14.18 -1.19 5.73
CA ALA A 328 13.69 -0.74 4.43
C ALA A 328 13.78 -1.86 3.38
N CYS A 329 12.70 -2.11 2.65
CA CYS A 329 12.59 -3.11 1.57
C CYS A 329 13.55 -2.86 0.36
N THR A 330 14.47 -1.95 0.46
CA THR A 330 15.54 -1.75 -0.52
C THR A 330 16.80 -2.42 0.00
N SER A 331 17.01 -3.60 -0.45
CA SER A 331 18.01 -4.61 -0.24
C SER A 331 19.50 -4.20 -0.11
N ALA A 332 19.83 -2.97 0.20
CA ALA A 332 21.22 -2.50 0.31
C ALA A 332 21.50 -1.54 1.46
N SER A 333 20.52 -1.07 2.24
CA SER A 333 20.77 -0.23 3.41
C SER A 333 20.33 -0.93 4.68
N LEU A 334 21.24 -0.97 5.65
CA LEU A 334 20.97 -1.37 7.04
C LEU A 334 20.11 -0.33 7.79
N GLU A 335 19.50 0.62 7.07
CA GLU A 335 18.71 1.69 7.70
C GLU A 335 17.34 1.18 8.14
N PRO A 336 16.88 1.59 9.33
CA PRO A 336 15.55 1.26 9.82
C PRO A 336 14.47 1.92 8.95
N SER A 337 13.26 1.36 8.98
CA SER A 337 12.11 1.91 8.25
C SER A 337 11.88 3.39 8.57
N TYR A 338 11.85 4.23 7.55
CA TYR A 338 11.49 5.66 7.69
C TYR A 338 10.06 5.84 8.22
N VAL A 339 9.16 4.89 7.98
CA VAL A 339 7.80 4.89 8.53
C VAL A 339 7.85 4.74 10.03
N LEU A 340 8.57 3.75 10.56
CA LEU A 340 8.71 3.50 11.99
C LEU A 340 9.45 4.64 12.70
N LYS A 341 10.46 5.22 12.06
CA LYS A 341 11.13 6.42 12.55
C LYS A 341 10.18 7.63 12.62
N ALA A 342 9.28 7.76 11.65
CA ALA A 342 8.28 8.82 11.66
C ALA A 342 7.26 8.70 12.80
N LEU A 343 7.04 7.49 13.33
CA LEU A 343 6.23 7.25 14.54
C LEU A 343 6.97 7.61 15.85
N GLY A 344 8.24 8.02 15.76
CA GLY A 344 9.06 8.32 16.94
C GLY A 344 9.78 7.11 17.53
N LEU A 345 9.79 5.95 16.87
CA LEU A 345 10.54 4.80 17.33
C LEU A 345 12.06 5.05 17.19
N GLY A 346 12.80 4.67 18.24
CA GLY A 346 14.27 4.59 18.16
C GLY A 346 14.72 3.50 17.17
N ASP A 347 15.96 3.60 16.70
CA ASP A 347 16.50 2.70 15.68
C ASP A 347 16.42 1.23 16.10
N ASP A 348 16.70 0.90 17.36
CA ASP A 348 16.65 -0.46 17.91
C ASP A 348 15.25 -1.10 17.78
N LEU A 349 14.19 -0.36 18.17
CA LEU A 349 12.82 -0.84 18.04
C LEU A 349 12.36 -0.93 16.60
N ALA A 350 12.81 0.00 15.75
CA ALA A 350 12.49 -0.04 14.33
C ALA A 350 13.14 -1.24 13.64
N HIS A 351 14.39 -1.56 13.97
CA HIS A 351 15.11 -2.73 13.42
C HIS A 351 14.51 -4.07 13.89
N SER A 352 14.07 -4.15 15.14
CA SER A 352 13.49 -5.38 15.73
C SER A 352 12.00 -5.57 15.42
N SER A 353 11.45 -4.82 14.49
CA SER A 353 10.03 -4.94 14.11
C SER A 353 9.80 -5.99 13.04
N LEU A 354 8.64 -6.66 13.15
CA LEU A 354 8.13 -7.62 12.17
C LEU A 354 6.77 -7.17 11.66
N ARG A 355 6.61 -7.14 10.34
CA ARG A 355 5.31 -6.94 9.70
C ARG A 355 4.68 -8.26 9.32
N PHE A 356 3.52 -8.55 9.88
CA PHE A 356 2.70 -9.71 9.58
C PHE A 356 1.54 -9.28 8.67
N GLY A 357 1.64 -9.61 7.40
CA GLY A 357 0.59 -9.39 6.41
C GLY A 357 -0.12 -10.70 6.08
N LEU A 358 -1.28 -10.92 6.67
CA LEU A 358 -2.13 -12.10 6.45
C LEU A 358 -2.83 -12.01 5.09
N GLY A 359 -3.28 -13.15 4.56
CA GLY A 359 -3.96 -13.19 3.28
C GLY A 359 -5.15 -14.14 3.23
N ARG A 360 -5.85 -14.11 2.08
CA ARG A 360 -7.05 -14.93 1.81
C ARG A 360 -6.85 -16.42 2.13
N PHE A 361 -5.67 -16.94 1.91
CA PHE A 361 -5.34 -18.36 2.10
C PHE A 361 -4.67 -18.67 3.42
N THR A 362 -4.47 -17.68 4.30
CA THR A 362 -3.89 -17.90 5.64
C THR A 362 -4.87 -18.68 6.51
N THR A 363 -4.38 -19.74 7.17
CA THR A 363 -5.17 -20.61 8.05
C THR A 363 -4.84 -20.38 9.52
N GLU A 364 -5.72 -20.86 10.41
CA GLU A 364 -5.52 -20.75 11.86
C GLU A 364 -4.29 -21.52 12.33
N ASP A 365 -4.09 -22.75 11.84
CA ASP A 365 -2.92 -23.57 12.14
C ASP A 365 -1.60 -22.87 11.79
N GLN A 366 -1.58 -22.09 10.69
CA GLN A 366 -0.42 -21.29 10.31
C GLN A 366 -0.16 -20.16 11.30
N ILE A 367 -1.22 -19.55 11.84
CA ILE A 367 -1.10 -18.51 12.87
C ILE A 367 -0.58 -19.12 14.18
N ASP A 368 -1.09 -20.27 14.59
CA ASP A 368 -0.63 -20.95 15.80
C ASP A 368 0.85 -21.32 15.71
N TYR A 369 1.28 -21.90 14.59
CA TYR A 369 2.70 -22.17 14.34
C TYR A 369 3.56 -20.88 14.37
N THR A 370 3.06 -19.80 13.76
CA THR A 370 3.78 -18.51 13.71
C THR A 370 3.97 -17.94 15.12
N ILE A 371 2.95 -18.01 15.98
CA ILE A 371 3.02 -17.56 17.37
C ILE A 371 4.11 -18.34 18.11
N GLU A 372 4.13 -19.66 18.00
CA GLU A 372 5.12 -20.50 18.64
C GLU A 372 6.54 -20.19 18.14
N ALA A 373 6.74 -20.16 16.83
CA ALA A 373 8.04 -19.94 16.21
C ALA A 373 8.65 -18.57 16.58
N VAL A 374 7.84 -17.50 16.52
CA VAL A 374 8.29 -16.14 16.87
C VAL A 374 8.59 -16.06 18.35
N THR A 375 7.72 -16.59 19.22
CA THR A 375 7.92 -16.59 20.68
C THR A 375 9.22 -17.30 21.07
N ASN A 376 9.45 -18.50 20.51
CA ASN A 376 10.65 -19.27 20.80
C ASN A 376 11.91 -18.57 20.31
N THR A 377 11.85 -17.92 19.12
CA THR A 377 12.99 -17.19 18.55
C THR A 377 13.33 -15.95 19.39
N VAL A 378 12.33 -15.15 19.78
CA VAL A 378 12.52 -13.97 20.64
C VAL A 378 13.16 -14.37 21.96
N ASN A 379 12.63 -15.39 22.64
CA ASN A 379 13.16 -15.88 23.93
C ASN A 379 14.60 -16.35 23.79
N LYS A 380 14.90 -17.17 22.77
CA LYS A 380 16.26 -17.67 22.52
C LYS A 380 17.26 -16.54 22.25
N LEU A 381 16.89 -15.53 21.47
CA LEU A 381 17.76 -14.37 21.19
C LEU A 381 18.01 -13.55 22.47
N ARG A 382 16.99 -13.38 23.29
CA ARG A 382 17.11 -12.64 24.58
C ARG A 382 18.00 -13.37 25.57
N GLU A 383 17.96 -14.70 25.64
CA GLU A 383 18.89 -15.50 26.47
C GLU A 383 20.36 -15.25 26.10
N MET A 384 20.65 -14.81 24.90
CA MET A 384 21.99 -14.49 24.40
C MET A 384 22.28 -12.99 24.37
N SER A 385 21.34 -12.15 24.78
CA SER A 385 21.44 -10.68 24.69
C SER A 385 21.91 -10.07 26.02
N PRO A 386 23.12 -9.45 26.06
CA PRO A 386 23.54 -8.71 27.27
C PRO A 386 22.58 -7.58 27.64
N LEU A 387 21.92 -6.95 26.66
CA LEU A 387 20.94 -5.89 26.90
C LEU A 387 19.70 -6.42 27.64
N TRP A 388 19.29 -7.65 27.35
CA TRP A 388 18.18 -8.30 28.06
C TRP A 388 18.56 -8.64 29.50
N GLU A 389 19.77 -9.13 29.73
CA GLU A 389 20.28 -9.41 31.07
C GLU A 389 20.33 -8.13 31.93
N MET A 390 20.91 -7.05 31.40
CA MET A 390 20.94 -5.74 32.05
C MET A 390 19.54 -5.22 32.38
N TYR A 391 18.59 -5.34 31.45
CA TYR A 391 17.20 -4.96 31.69
C TYR A 391 16.60 -5.75 32.86
N LYS A 392 16.80 -7.08 32.89
CA LYS A 392 16.29 -7.95 33.98
C LYS A 392 16.94 -7.65 35.36
N GLU A 393 18.16 -7.17 35.35
CA GLU A 393 18.88 -6.69 36.57
C GLU A 393 18.47 -5.27 36.97
N GLY A 394 17.61 -4.59 36.20
CA GLY A 394 17.15 -3.23 36.51
C GLY A 394 18.18 -2.14 36.23
N ILE A 395 19.18 -2.42 35.40
CA ILE A 395 20.20 -1.46 34.99
C ILE A 395 19.60 -0.44 34.03
N ASP A 396 19.71 0.85 34.35
CA ASP A 396 19.30 1.94 33.46
C ASP A 396 20.29 2.10 32.29
N MET A 397 19.90 1.63 31.15
CA MET A 397 20.74 1.66 29.93
C MET A 397 20.97 3.06 29.37
N THR A 398 20.18 4.07 29.77
CA THR A 398 20.40 5.46 29.38
C THR A 398 21.64 6.07 29.99
N THR A 399 22.13 5.45 31.09
CA THR A 399 23.33 5.88 31.83
C THR A 399 24.61 5.23 31.33
N ILE A 400 24.55 4.32 30.36
CA ILE A 400 25.72 3.59 29.86
C ILE A 400 26.37 4.38 28.71
N GLU A 401 27.63 4.82 28.92
CA GLU A 401 28.48 5.34 27.87
C GLU A 401 28.95 4.17 26.98
N TRP A 402 28.39 4.06 25.80
CA TRP A 402 28.84 3.09 24.78
C TRP A 402 30.14 3.59 24.16
N ALA A 403 31.22 2.80 24.28
CA ALA A 403 32.45 3.11 23.57
C ALA A 403 32.20 3.00 22.06
N HIS A 404 32.24 4.13 21.35
CA HIS A 404 32.24 4.15 19.89
C HIS A 404 33.57 3.55 19.41
N HIS A 405 33.51 2.35 18.86
CA HIS A 405 34.61 1.71 18.12
C HIS A 405 34.51 1.98 16.63
#